data_99ed20c223bbfcef47c2599916479a5d
#
_entry.id   99ed20c223bbfcef47c2599916479a5d
#
_cell.length_a   1.000
_cell.length_b   1.000
_cell.length_c   1.000
_cell.angle_alpha   90.00
_cell.angle_beta   90.00
_cell.angle_gamma   90.00
#
_symmetry.space_group_name_H-M   'P 1'
#
loop_
_entity.id
_entity.type
_entity.pdbx_description
1 polymer ?
#
loop_
_entity_poly.entity_id
_entity_poly.type
_entity_poly.pdbx_seq_one_letter_code
_entity_poly.pdbx_strand_id
1 'polypeptide(L)'
;MKQQQKIVWSGADERKRQSKPFDGEKVYDACIIGGGVIGCAIARELSRWQLSLGLLEMRSDVSEGTSKANSAIIHAGYDAKPGSEKARTNVAGNQLFEPLCRELHVPFRRNTSLVVAFSSDGLAGLRELKSRGEINGVDGLSILSQAELRRREPAIGPSAAGALLAETGGICSPYELTIALAAHAVLNGLDLQLNCKVGQIRHDGRWFHLQTSRGPVRCQVLINAAGVYADTIHNQLSRQPIEITPRRGEYWLLDKSVSDAFSATIFQLPTAMGKGILVSPTVDGTMLLGPTAEDIDDKDDVRTTAQRLDEILRVAAKTWPDLPRGQFITSFAGLRAHARQNDFILGEVADCPGLINAAGIESPGLTAAPAIGIELARLAARRLNAPRRSQWQPAWQPPQPFRLMETEQRARAVRDNPAWGRIICRCEQVTEAEIRAAINRPVGAATVDGIKRRTRAGMGRCQASFCTPRVLAILSEELGVSRLELTKFGNGSRILTGRIGETVRSHEPPAADAAAGGLEVSHD
;
A
#
# COMPACT_ATOMS: atom_id res chain seq x y z
N MET A 1 22.28 -4.15 32.74
CA MET A 1 21.11 -4.51 31.89
C MET A 1 19.90 -3.79 32.45
N LYS A 2 19.56 -2.60 31.92
CA LYS A 2 18.33 -1.88 32.30
C LYS A 2 17.16 -2.60 31.65
N GLN A 3 16.18 -3.03 32.46
CA GLN A 3 14.92 -3.58 31.99
C GLN A 3 14.29 -2.60 31.00
N GLN A 4 14.25 -2.97 29.70
CA GLN A 4 13.38 -2.32 28.74
C GLN A 4 11.95 -2.56 29.22
N GLN A 5 11.27 -1.50 29.66
CA GLN A 5 9.83 -1.56 29.87
C GLN A 5 9.20 -2.03 28.53
N LYS A 6 8.70 -3.26 28.51
CA LYS A 6 7.88 -3.75 27.40
C LYS A 6 6.66 -2.85 27.32
N ILE A 7 6.61 -1.97 26.33
CA ILE A 7 5.39 -1.23 26.02
C ILE A 7 4.36 -2.29 25.62
N VAL A 8 3.38 -2.52 26.50
CA VAL A 8 2.25 -3.40 26.21
C VAL A 8 1.27 -2.60 25.37
N TRP A 9 1.17 -2.93 24.09
CA TRP A 9 0.17 -2.35 23.20
C TRP A 9 -1.18 -3.01 23.44
N SER A 10 -2.22 -2.21 23.69
CA SER A 10 -3.59 -2.65 23.81
C SER A 10 -4.39 -2.16 22.60
N GLY A 11 -4.95 -3.08 21.82
CA GLY A 11 -5.81 -2.76 20.68
C GLY A 11 -7.06 -1.96 21.10
N ALA A 12 -7.59 -2.22 22.29
CA ALA A 12 -8.75 -1.51 22.83
C ALA A 12 -8.43 -0.03 23.12
N ASP A 13 -7.28 0.26 23.74
CA ASP A 13 -6.88 1.62 24.06
C ASP A 13 -6.54 2.41 22.79
N GLU A 14 -5.87 1.79 21.84
CA GLU A 14 -5.57 2.39 20.54
C GLU A 14 -6.87 2.77 19.80
N ARG A 15 -7.84 1.86 19.73
CA ARG A 15 -9.12 2.14 19.09
C ARG A 15 -9.88 3.28 19.78
N LYS A 16 -9.94 3.30 21.11
CA LYS A 16 -10.58 4.38 21.87
C LYS A 16 -9.94 5.72 21.56
N ARG A 17 -8.60 5.77 21.47
CA ARG A 17 -7.84 6.97 21.11
C ARG A 17 -8.18 7.44 19.68
N GLN A 18 -8.27 6.51 18.71
CA GLN A 18 -8.50 6.79 17.29
C GLN A 18 -9.96 7.14 16.92
N SER A 19 -10.91 6.96 17.83
CA SER A 19 -12.35 7.22 17.57
C SER A 19 -12.88 8.54 18.16
N LYS A 20 -12.09 9.21 19.02
CA LYS A 20 -12.55 10.42 19.73
C LYS A 20 -12.08 11.71 19.03
N PRO A 21 -12.84 12.81 19.11
CA PRO A 21 -12.33 14.15 18.81
C PRO A 21 -11.07 14.45 19.62
N PHE A 22 -10.26 15.39 19.13
CA PHE A 22 -9.11 15.87 19.89
C PHE A 22 -9.56 16.67 21.11
N ASP A 23 -8.81 16.52 22.19
CA ASP A 23 -8.96 17.39 23.36
C ASP A 23 -8.10 18.65 23.12
N GLY A 24 -8.68 19.63 22.42
CA GLY A 24 -7.99 20.83 21.97
C GLY A 24 -7.24 20.70 20.65
N GLU A 25 -6.44 21.71 20.33
CA GLU A 25 -5.64 21.78 19.10
C GLU A 25 -4.40 20.88 19.22
N LYS A 26 -4.18 20.04 18.20
CA LYS A 26 -2.94 19.26 18.06
C LYS A 26 -1.85 20.10 17.39
N VAL A 27 -0.67 20.15 17.97
CA VAL A 27 0.46 20.93 17.47
C VAL A 27 1.65 20.02 17.15
N TYR A 28 2.17 20.11 15.94
CA TYR A 28 3.33 19.34 15.48
C TYR A 28 4.39 20.26 14.86
N ASP A 29 5.65 19.83 14.89
CA ASP A 29 6.70 20.46 14.07
C ASP A 29 6.49 20.13 12.60
N ALA A 30 6.22 18.85 12.30
CA ALA A 30 5.86 18.40 10.95
C ALA A 30 4.62 17.50 10.98
N CYS A 31 3.73 17.71 10.01
CA CYS A 31 2.53 16.92 9.80
C CYS A 31 2.52 16.32 8.40
N ILE A 32 2.19 15.03 8.31
CA ILE A 32 2.10 14.27 7.06
C ILE A 32 0.64 13.97 6.79
N ILE A 33 0.14 14.25 5.59
CA ILE A 33 -1.21 13.87 5.14
C ILE A 33 -1.11 12.63 4.26
N GLY A 34 -1.71 11.52 4.73
CA GLY A 34 -1.81 10.25 4.03
C GLY A 34 -0.95 9.13 4.62
N GLY A 35 -1.63 8.05 5.03
CA GLY A 35 -1.04 6.81 5.59
C GLY A 35 -0.72 5.73 4.54
N GLY A 36 -0.45 6.13 3.29
CA GLY A 36 0.09 5.26 2.24
C GLY A 36 1.57 4.97 2.43
N VAL A 37 2.15 4.12 1.56
CA VAL A 37 3.56 3.71 1.64
C VAL A 37 4.52 4.90 1.64
N ILE A 38 4.22 5.96 0.89
CA ILE A 38 5.04 7.17 0.81
C ILE A 38 5.01 7.95 2.12
N GLY A 39 3.81 8.27 2.64
CA GLY A 39 3.69 9.00 3.91
C GLY A 39 4.30 8.22 5.08
N CYS A 40 4.10 6.89 5.13
CA CYS A 40 4.70 6.03 6.15
C CYS A 40 6.23 5.93 6.02
N ALA A 41 6.79 5.92 4.80
CA ALA A 41 8.24 5.95 4.58
C ALA A 41 8.84 7.29 5.05
N ILE A 42 8.20 8.42 4.72
CA ILE A 42 8.62 9.75 5.19
C ILE A 42 8.53 9.83 6.71
N ALA A 43 7.43 9.36 7.31
CA ALA A 43 7.23 9.36 8.76
C ALA A 43 8.31 8.55 9.50
N ARG A 44 8.62 7.35 8.99
CA ARG A 44 9.70 6.52 9.52
C ARG A 44 11.04 7.25 9.50
N GLU A 45 11.39 7.83 8.39
CA GLU A 45 12.67 8.52 8.27
C GLU A 45 12.70 9.81 9.11
N LEU A 46 11.60 10.60 9.16
CA LEU A 46 11.49 11.77 10.02
C LEU A 46 11.60 11.44 11.50
N SER A 47 11.15 10.26 11.93
CA SER A 47 11.28 9.84 13.33
C SER A 47 12.73 9.69 13.82
N ARG A 48 13.72 9.81 12.91
CA ARG A 48 15.16 9.88 13.26
C ARG A 48 15.59 11.23 13.83
N TRP A 49 14.75 12.26 13.76
CA TRP A 49 15.02 13.58 14.29
C TRP A 49 14.17 13.87 15.53
N GLN A 50 14.62 14.81 16.35
CA GLN A 50 13.90 15.25 17.55
C GLN A 50 12.80 16.23 17.15
N LEU A 51 11.70 15.70 16.67
CA LEU A 51 10.53 16.44 16.18
C LEU A 51 9.25 15.86 16.80
N SER A 52 8.27 16.72 17.02
CA SER A 52 6.88 16.34 17.23
C SER A 52 6.24 16.06 15.87
N LEU A 53 5.87 14.81 15.60
CA LEU A 53 5.41 14.35 14.30
C LEU A 53 3.97 13.87 14.34
N GLY A 54 3.12 14.39 13.42
CA GLY A 54 1.78 13.90 13.18
C GLY A 54 1.66 13.23 11.81
N LEU A 55 0.91 12.13 11.71
CA LEU A 55 0.46 11.57 10.44
C LEU A 55 -1.06 11.45 10.48
N LEU A 56 -1.74 12.11 9.53
CA LEU A 56 -3.19 12.15 9.43
C LEU A 56 -3.65 11.25 8.28
N GLU A 57 -4.41 10.20 8.62
CA GLU A 57 -4.99 9.26 7.66
C GLU A 57 -6.52 9.29 7.75
N MET A 58 -7.17 9.51 6.61
CA MET A 58 -8.63 9.64 6.56
C MET A 58 -9.37 8.31 6.77
N ARG A 59 -8.72 7.19 6.50
CA ARG A 59 -9.29 5.85 6.66
C ARG A 59 -9.01 5.27 8.05
N SER A 60 -9.60 4.10 8.31
CA SER A 60 -9.52 3.40 9.60
C SER A 60 -8.20 2.67 9.85
N ASP A 61 -7.34 2.60 8.86
CA ASP A 61 -6.02 1.95 8.93
C ASP A 61 -5.07 2.58 7.91
N VAL A 62 -3.77 2.39 8.08
CA VAL A 62 -2.78 2.71 7.04
C VAL A 62 -2.89 1.73 5.87
N SER A 63 -2.34 2.09 4.72
CA SER A 63 -2.38 1.25 3.51
C SER A 63 -3.79 1.03 2.93
N GLU A 64 -4.75 1.89 3.19
CA GLU A 64 -6.13 1.72 2.71
C GLU A 64 -6.36 2.19 1.27
N GLY A 65 -5.45 2.99 0.70
CA GLY A 65 -5.49 3.46 -0.69
C GLY A 65 -4.74 2.54 -1.66
N THR A 66 -4.03 3.14 -2.61
CA THR A 66 -3.22 2.47 -3.65
C THR A 66 -2.20 1.47 -3.08
N SER A 67 -1.70 1.71 -1.87
CA SER A 67 -0.66 0.88 -1.25
C SER A 67 -1.10 -0.56 -0.96
N LYS A 68 -2.41 -0.85 -0.80
CA LYS A 68 -2.93 -2.22 -0.67
C LYS A 68 -3.31 -2.87 -1.99
N ALA A 69 -3.47 -2.09 -3.06
CA ALA A 69 -4.06 -2.54 -4.32
C ALA A 69 -3.17 -2.14 -5.52
N ASN A 70 -2.06 -2.85 -5.65
CA ASN A 70 -1.05 -2.67 -6.70
C ASN A 70 -0.43 -4.02 -7.09
N SER A 71 0.52 -4.01 -8.02
CA SER A 71 1.17 -5.23 -8.53
C SER A 71 2.22 -5.83 -7.58
N ALA A 72 2.53 -5.21 -6.45
CA ALA A 72 3.53 -5.68 -5.47
C ALA A 72 4.97 -5.79 -6.00
N ILE A 73 5.28 -5.14 -7.12
CA ILE A 73 6.54 -5.27 -7.86
C ILE A 73 7.55 -4.24 -7.40
N ILE A 74 8.80 -4.71 -7.24
CA ILE A 74 9.98 -3.89 -7.07
C ILE A 74 10.67 -3.80 -8.43
N HIS A 75 10.43 -2.67 -9.11
CA HIS A 75 10.92 -2.43 -10.46
C HIS A 75 12.43 -2.23 -10.49
N ALA A 76 13.10 -2.81 -11.49
CA ALA A 76 14.54 -2.63 -11.69
C ALA A 76 14.92 -1.17 -12.04
N GLY A 77 14.11 -0.49 -12.90
CA GLY A 77 14.34 0.92 -13.27
C GLY A 77 14.53 1.18 -14.76
N TYR A 78 14.42 0.16 -15.60
CA TYR A 78 14.67 0.26 -17.06
C TYR A 78 13.60 1.05 -17.83
N ASP A 79 12.40 1.20 -17.31
CA ASP A 79 11.25 1.72 -18.05
C ASP A 79 11.09 3.25 -17.98
N ALA A 80 11.48 3.86 -16.86
CA ALA A 80 11.30 5.29 -16.65
C ALA A 80 12.22 6.12 -17.57
N LYS A 81 11.72 7.30 -18.00
CA LYS A 81 12.48 8.23 -18.85
C LYS A 81 13.75 8.68 -18.12
N PRO A 82 14.94 8.59 -18.73
CA PRO A 82 16.16 9.08 -18.14
C PRO A 82 16.06 10.55 -17.71
N GLY A 83 16.61 10.87 -16.54
CA GLY A 83 16.59 12.21 -15.97
C GLY A 83 15.28 12.58 -15.24
N SER A 84 14.26 11.70 -15.24
CA SER A 84 13.03 11.90 -14.48
C SER A 84 13.18 11.54 -13.00
N GLU A 85 12.31 12.10 -12.14
CA GLU A 85 12.20 11.72 -10.75
C GLU A 85 11.82 10.24 -10.58
N LYS A 86 10.98 9.72 -11.47
CA LYS A 86 10.65 8.29 -11.54
C LYS A 86 11.90 7.42 -11.73
N ALA A 87 12.79 7.78 -12.67
CA ALA A 87 14.02 7.02 -12.93
C ALA A 87 14.96 7.06 -11.73
N ARG A 88 15.27 8.26 -11.25
CA ARG A 88 16.20 8.53 -10.15
C ARG A 88 15.78 7.81 -8.87
N THR A 89 14.53 8.01 -8.45
CA THR A 89 14.03 7.46 -7.19
C THR A 89 13.76 5.95 -7.25
N ASN A 90 13.44 5.42 -8.44
CA ASN A 90 13.26 3.98 -8.62
C ASN A 90 14.57 3.21 -8.41
N VAL A 91 15.66 3.61 -9.09
CA VAL A 91 16.96 2.92 -8.96
C VAL A 91 17.50 3.03 -7.54
N ALA A 92 17.47 4.24 -6.96
CA ALA A 92 17.88 4.44 -5.57
C ALA A 92 17.02 3.64 -4.58
N GLY A 93 15.70 3.60 -4.78
CA GLY A 93 14.78 2.84 -3.95
C GLY A 93 14.98 1.33 -4.06
N ASN A 94 15.24 0.81 -5.28
CA ASN A 94 15.50 -0.61 -5.50
C ASN A 94 16.71 -1.11 -4.70
N GLN A 95 17.81 -0.33 -4.68
CA GLN A 95 19.01 -0.65 -3.90
C GLN A 95 18.74 -0.70 -2.39
N LEU A 96 17.86 0.17 -1.89
CA LEU A 96 17.50 0.26 -0.47
C LEU A 96 16.48 -0.80 -0.04
N PHE A 97 15.78 -1.45 -0.99
CA PHE A 97 14.55 -2.17 -0.71
C PHE A 97 14.77 -3.46 0.10
N GLU A 98 15.71 -4.29 -0.30
CA GLU A 98 15.98 -5.56 0.38
C GLU A 98 16.51 -5.39 1.82
N PRO A 99 17.50 -4.51 2.08
CA PRO A 99 17.91 -4.19 3.45
C PRO A 99 16.76 -3.67 4.31
N LEU A 100 15.89 -2.81 3.75
CA LEU A 100 14.72 -2.28 4.45
C LEU A 100 13.71 -3.38 4.80
N CYS A 101 13.38 -4.26 3.86
CA CYS A 101 12.48 -5.38 4.12
C CYS A 101 13.02 -6.33 5.18
N ARG A 102 14.32 -6.58 5.18
CA ARG A 102 14.99 -7.39 6.22
C ARG A 102 14.91 -6.73 7.60
N GLU A 103 15.19 -5.44 7.69
CA GLU A 103 15.09 -4.66 8.93
C GLU A 103 13.66 -4.65 9.49
N LEU A 104 12.66 -4.52 8.62
CA LEU A 104 11.26 -4.43 8.98
C LEU A 104 10.53 -5.78 9.06
N HIS A 105 11.21 -6.88 8.80
CA HIS A 105 10.65 -8.24 8.75
C HIS A 105 9.49 -8.38 7.76
N VAL A 106 9.61 -7.73 6.58
CA VAL A 106 8.60 -7.75 5.51
C VAL A 106 8.96 -8.80 4.47
N PRO A 107 8.00 -9.63 4.02
CA PRO A 107 8.25 -10.60 2.95
C PRO A 107 8.71 -9.91 1.66
N PHE A 108 9.85 -10.35 1.15
CA PHE A 108 10.49 -9.85 -0.07
C PHE A 108 11.19 -10.99 -0.80
N ARG A 109 11.20 -10.95 -2.13
CA ARG A 109 11.94 -11.89 -2.98
C ARG A 109 12.48 -11.20 -4.23
N ARG A 110 13.77 -11.39 -4.54
CA ARG A 110 14.37 -11.09 -5.85
C ARG A 110 13.96 -12.20 -6.80
N ASN A 111 12.88 -12.01 -7.54
CA ASN A 111 12.37 -13.01 -8.49
C ASN A 111 12.64 -12.64 -9.94
N THR A 112 13.37 -11.56 -10.19
CA THR A 112 13.68 -10.99 -11.51
C THR A 112 12.45 -10.48 -12.27
N SER A 113 12.69 -9.71 -13.34
CA SER A 113 11.65 -9.27 -14.25
C SER A 113 12.04 -9.62 -15.68
N LEU A 114 11.06 -10.06 -16.47
CA LEU A 114 11.22 -10.37 -17.88
C LEU A 114 10.25 -9.49 -18.69
N VAL A 115 10.75 -8.67 -19.61
CA VAL A 115 9.91 -7.98 -20.60
C VAL A 115 9.95 -8.78 -21.88
N VAL A 116 8.83 -9.36 -22.29
CA VAL A 116 8.76 -10.32 -23.39
C VAL A 116 8.31 -9.63 -24.69
N ALA A 117 9.04 -9.89 -25.77
CA ALA A 117 8.63 -9.57 -27.13
C ALA A 117 7.93 -10.79 -27.76
N PHE A 118 6.77 -10.58 -28.36
CA PHE A 118 5.96 -11.63 -29.01
C PHE A 118 6.08 -11.60 -30.54
N SER A 119 7.07 -10.89 -31.08
CA SER A 119 7.43 -10.88 -32.51
C SER A 119 8.89 -10.53 -32.67
N SER A 120 9.47 -10.82 -33.85
CA SER A 120 10.83 -10.39 -34.21
C SER A 120 11.01 -8.87 -34.14
N ASP A 121 9.99 -8.12 -34.57
CA ASP A 121 10.01 -6.65 -34.57
C ASP A 121 10.09 -6.08 -33.15
N GLY A 122 9.48 -6.77 -32.17
CA GLY A 122 9.57 -6.40 -30.76
C GLY A 122 10.98 -6.49 -30.15
N LEU A 123 11.90 -7.24 -30.76
CA LEU A 123 13.27 -7.34 -30.24
C LEU A 123 14.04 -6.01 -30.27
N ALA A 124 13.70 -5.12 -31.19
CA ALA A 124 14.27 -3.76 -31.22
C ALA A 124 13.85 -2.96 -29.97
N GLY A 125 12.58 -3.04 -29.58
CA GLY A 125 12.05 -2.40 -28.36
C GLY A 125 12.72 -2.93 -27.07
N LEU A 126 13.08 -4.22 -27.03
CA LEU A 126 13.83 -4.76 -25.87
C LEU A 126 15.23 -4.16 -25.76
N ARG A 127 15.92 -3.93 -26.89
CA ARG A 127 17.24 -3.29 -26.91
C ARG A 127 17.15 -1.83 -26.49
N GLU A 128 16.12 -1.11 -26.92
CA GLU A 128 15.86 0.27 -26.49
C GLU A 128 15.63 0.35 -24.98
N LEU A 129 14.78 -0.55 -24.42
CA LEU A 129 14.55 -0.62 -22.98
C LEU A 129 15.83 -0.97 -22.21
N LYS A 130 16.67 -1.87 -22.74
CA LYS A 130 17.98 -2.20 -22.15
C LYS A 130 18.87 -0.96 -22.10
N SER A 131 19.05 -0.26 -23.22
CA SER A 131 19.85 0.95 -23.28
C SER A 131 19.34 2.04 -22.33
N ARG A 132 18.02 2.23 -22.27
CA ARG A 132 17.38 3.15 -21.32
C ARG A 132 17.68 2.78 -19.87
N GLY A 133 17.59 1.49 -19.54
CA GLY A 133 17.92 0.99 -18.20
C GLY A 133 19.40 1.20 -17.84
N GLU A 134 20.32 0.99 -18.78
CA GLU A 134 21.74 1.25 -18.59
C GLU A 134 22.01 2.75 -18.32
N ILE A 135 21.37 3.65 -19.07
CA ILE A 135 21.43 5.11 -18.82
C ILE A 135 20.90 5.46 -17.41
N ASN A 136 19.85 4.77 -16.95
CA ASN A 136 19.30 4.98 -15.62
C ASN A 136 20.17 4.38 -14.50
N GLY A 137 21.22 3.62 -14.81
CA GLY A 137 22.10 2.95 -13.85
C GLY A 137 21.54 1.64 -13.30
N VAL A 138 20.76 0.91 -14.09
CA VAL A 138 20.23 -0.41 -13.72
C VAL A 138 21.26 -1.49 -14.04
N ASP A 139 21.66 -2.25 -13.01
CA ASP A 139 22.53 -3.41 -13.15
C ASP A 139 21.78 -4.67 -13.58
N GLY A 140 22.51 -5.66 -14.13
CA GLY A 140 21.99 -7.00 -14.44
C GLY A 140 20.94 -7.01 -15.56
N LEU A 141 21.13 -6.21 -16.63
CA LEU A 141 20.27 -6.19 -17.81
C LEU A 141 20.87 -7.05 -18.93
N SER A 142 20.12 -8.03 -19.41
CA SER A 142 20.53 -8.86 -20.56
C SER A 142 19.36 -9.22 -21.46
N ILE A 143 19.65 -9.48 -22.75
CA ILE A 143 18.63 -9.94 -23.70
C ILE A 143 18.72 -11.47 -23.79
N LEU A 144 17.62 -12.13 -23.49
CA LEU A 144 17.46 -13.57 -23.63
C LEU A 144 16.92 -13.91 -25.02
N SER A 145 17.51 -14.93 -25.64
CA SER A 145 16.95 -15.57 -26.83
C SER A 145 15.65 -16.33 -26.50
N GLN A 146 14.89 -16.70 -27.52
CA GLN A 146 13.68 -17.54 -27.36
C GLN A 146 13.99 -18.84 -26.61
N ALA A 147 15.10 -19.50 -26.92
CA ALA A 147 15.49 -20.77 -26.29
C ALA A 147 15.82 -20.60 -24.79
N GLU A 148 16.53 -19.54 -24.43
CA GLU A 148 16.84 -19.22 -23.02
C GLU A 148 15.60 -18.86 -22.24
N LEU A 149 14.71 -18.03 -22.82
CA LEU A 149 13.44 -17.66 -22.22
C LEU A 149 12.57 -18.88 -21.91
N ARG A 150 12.41 -19.81 -22.88
CA ARG A 150 11.60 -21.02 -22.71
C ARG A 150 12.18 -22.00 -21.69
N ARG A 151 13.53 -22.11 -21.60
CA ARG A 151 14.14 -22.91 -20.53
C ARG A 151 13.89 -22.34 -19.15
N ARG A 152 13.85 -21.01 -19.04
CA ARG A 152 13.63 -20.31 -17.77
C ARG A 152 12.17 -20.32 -17.35
N GLU A 153 11.26 -20.07 -18.28
CA GLU A 153 9.82 -19.98 -18.07
C GLU A 153 9.08 -20.88 -19.07
N PRO A 154 8.96 -22.18 -18.78
CA PRO A 154 8.37 -23.17 -19.71
C PRO A 154 6.91 -22.90 -20.08
N ALA A 155 6.15 -22.22 -19.19
CA ALA A 155 4.74 -21.87 -19.42
C ALA A 155 4.54 -20.67 -20.37
N ILE A 156 5.64 -20.03 -20.82
CA ILE A 156 5.56 -18.87 -21.71
C ILE A 156 4.97 -19.22 -23.07
N GLY A 157 4.10 -18.38 -23.61
CA GLY A 157 3.43 -18.58 -24.89
C GLY A 157 4.41 -18.84 -26.05
N PRO A 158 4.05 -19.71 -27.01
CA PRO A 158 4.95 -20.16 -28.09
C PRO A 158 5.37 -19.02 -29.04
N SER A 159 4.64 -17.92 -29.10
CA SER A 159 4.97 -16.73 -29.89
C SER A 159 6.04 -15.83 -29.26
N ALA A 160 6.47 -16.10 -28.03
CA ALA A 160 7.53 -15.33 -27.39
C ALA A 160 8.86 -15.49 -28.16
N ALA A 161 9.40 -14.37 -28.68
CA ALA A 161 10.59 -14.32 -29.52
C ALA A 161 11.88 -14.07 -28.72
N GLY A 162 11.78 -13.46 -27.54
CA GLY A 162 12.89 -13.16 -26.63
C GLY A 162 12.43 -12.27 -25.49
N ALA A 163 13.32 -11.95 -24.57
CA ALA A 163 13.00 -11.10 -23.43
C ALA A 163 14.19 -10.23 -23.00
N LEU A 164 13.89 -9.07 -22.42
CA LEU A 164 14.82 -8.34 -21.56
C LEU A 164 14.71 -8.91 -20.15
N LEU A 165 15.80 -9.48 -19.64
CA LEU A 165 15.97 -9.88 -18.25
C LEU A 165 16.48 -8.68 -17.44
N ALA A 166 15.85 -8.42 -16.30
CA ALA A 166 16.32 -7.48 -15.29
C ALA A 166 16.46 -8.22 -13.94
N GLU A 167 17.69 -8.51 -13.54
CA GLU A 167 18.00 -9.33 -12.35
C GLU A 167 17.58 -8.65 -11.05
N THR A 168 17.64 -7.33 -11.01
CA THR A 168 17.30 -6.52 -9.83
C THR A 168 15.80 -6.34 -9.60
N GLY A 169 14.95 -6.92 -10.45
CA GLY A 169 13.51 -6.98 -10.24
C GLY A 169 13.14 -7.85 -9.03
N GLY A 170 12.05 -7.51 -8.35
CA GLY A 170 11.59 -8.25 -7.17
C GLY A 170 10.10 -8.06 -6.89
N ILE A 171 9.64 -8.74 -5.85
CA ILE A 171 8.27 -8.66 -5.34
C ILE A 171 8.28 -8.55 -3.81
N CYS A 172 7.27 -7.88 -3.23
CA CYS A 172 7.12 -7.76 -1.78
C CYS A 172 5.65 -7.81 -1.37
N SER A 173 5.39 -7.78 -0.05
CA SER A 173 4.05 -7.51 0.49
C SER A 173 3.88 -6.00 0.72
N PRO A 174 3.15 -5.26 -0.16
CA PRO A 174 3.12 -3.80 -0.12
C PRO A 174 2.34 -3.25 1.09
N TYR A 175 1.28 -3.95 1.53
CA TYR A 175 0.52 -3.57 2.70
C TYR A 175 1.28 -3.88 4.00
N GLU A 176 2.00 -4.99 4.08
CA GLU A 176 2.85 -5.29 5.24
C GLU A 176 4.01 -4.31 5.36
N LEU A 177 4.63 -3.93 4.24
CA LEU A 177 5.66 -2.88 4.21
C LEU A 177 5.10 -1.56 4.77
N THR A 178 3.95 -1.12 4.29
CA THR A 178 3.34 0.14 4.74
C THR A 178 3.03 0.11 6.24
N ILE A 179 2.46 -1.00 6.73
CA ILE A 179 2.15 -1.20 8.16
C ILE A 179 3.44 -1.22 9.00
N ALA A 180 4.48 -1.89 8.52
CA ALA A 180 5.75 -1.98 9.23
C ALA A 180 6.48 -0.64 9.32
N LEU A 181 6.46 0.16 8.24
CA LEU A 181 6.97 1.54 8.22
C LEU A 181 6.24 2.43 9.24
N ALA A 182 4.90 2.39 9.24
CA ALA A 182 4.08 3.13 10.20
C ALA A 182 4.34 2.67 11.65
N ALA A 183 4.39 1.37 11.89
CA ALA A 183 4.67 0.80 13.20
C ALA A 183 6.04 1.23 13.74
N HIS A 184 7.06 1.23 12.89
CA HIS A 184 8.40 1.67 13.26
C HIS A 184 8.44 3.18 13.59
N ALA A 185 7.73 4.00 12.82
CA ALA A 185 7.58 5.44 13.11
C ALA A 185 6.87 5.68 14.45
N VAL A 186 5.78 4.94 14.74
CA VAL A 186 5.04 5.04 16.01
C VAL A 186 5.90 4.65 17.21
N LEU A 187 6.70 3.58 17.10
CA LEU A 187 7.68 3.20 18.14
C LEU A 187 8.70 4.31 18.40
N ASN A 188 8.95 5.16 17.41
CA ASN A 188 9.89 6.27 17.49
C ASN A 188 9.19 7.64 17.64
N GLY A 189 7.95 7.66 18.16
CA GLY A 189 7.28 8.87 18.62
C GLY A 189 6.39 9.57 17.59
N LEU A 190 6.05 8.92 16.48
CA LEU A 190 5.01 9.40 15.56
C LEU A 190 3.64 9.33 16.25
N ASP A 191 2.89 10.44 16.23
CA ASP A 191 1.48 10.47 16.58
C ASP A 191 0.63 10.15 15.32
N LEU A 192 0.24 8.89 15.17
CA LEU A 192 -0.60 8.42 14.06
C LEU A 192 -2.06 8.71 14.38
N GLN A 193 -2.76 9.44 13.50
CA GLN A 193 -4.17 9.80 13.64
C GLN A 193 -4.98 9.18 12.49
N LEU A 194 -5.63 8.05 12.77
CA LEU A 194 -6.56 7.38 11.86
C LEU A 194 -7.96 8.00 11.95
N ASN A 195 -8.82 7.74 10.94
CA ASN A 195 -10.15 8.36 10.81
C ASN A 195 -10.09 9.90 10.89
N CYS A 196 -8.99 10.48 10.45
CA CYS A 196 -8.70 11.90 10.54
C CYS A 196 -8.61 12.51 9.14
N LYS A 197 -9.77 12.83 8.55
CA LYS A 197 -9.85 13.47 7.24
C LYS A 197 -9.50 14.94 7.37
N VAL A 198 -8.51 15.39 6.59
CA VAL A 198 -8.16 16.82 6.46
C VAL A 198 -9.14 17.49 5.50
N GLY A 199 -9.73 18.56 5.94
CA GLY A 199 -10.61 19.43 5.17
C GLY A 199 -9.91 20.70 4.71
N GLN A 200 -10.29 21.85 5.27
CA GLN A 200 -9.71 23.14 4.93
C GLN A 200 -8.32 23.31 5.55
N ILE A 201 -7.42 23.92 4.76
CA ILE A 201 -6.05 24.25 5.20
C ILE A 201 -5.81 25.73 4.93
N ARG A 202 -5.16 26.43 5.88
CA ARG A 202 -4.70 27.82 5.75
C ARG A 202 -3.25 27.91 6.17
N HIS A 203 -2.50 28.83 5.58
CA HIS A 203 -1.12 29.14 5.96
C HIS A 203 -1.02 30.62 6.30
N ASP A 204 -0.49 30.95 7.48
CA ASP A 204 -0.39 32.32 7.98
C ASP A 204 1.03 32.95 7.79
N GLY A 205 1.88 32.25 7.03
CA GLY A 205 3.29 32.61 6.83
C GLY A 205 4.26 31.87 7.74
N ARG A 206 3.77 31.27 8.83
CA ARG A 206 4.56 30.50 9.80
C ARG A 206 3.99 29.12 10.08
N TRP A 207 2.67 29.02 10.19
CA TRP A 207 1.95 27.82 10.59
C TRP A 207 0.92 27.41 9.52
N PHE A 208 0.82 26.12 9.28
CA PHE A 208 -0.31 25.51 8.61
C PHE A 208 -1.38 25.19 9.64
N HIS A 209 -2.61 25.68 9.42
CA HIS A 209 -3.79 25.43 10.22
C HIS A 209 -4.73 24.51 9.46
N LEU A 210 -4.92 23.29 9.96
CA LEU A 210 -5.72 22.25 9.32
C LEU A 210 -7.01 22.04 10.12
N GLN A 211 -8.14 22.13 9.45
CA GLN A 211 -9.42 21.63 9.98
C GLN A 211 -9.54 20.16 9.63
N THR A 212 -9.73 19.31 10.62
CA THR A 212 -9.88 17.87 10.42
C THR A 212 -11.21 17.36 10.97
N SER A 213 -11.61 16.16 10.54
CA SER A 213 -12.83 15.50 11.07
C SER A 213 -12.75 15.18 12.58
N ARG A 214 -11.57 15.32 13.21
CA ARG A 214 -11.36 15.06 14.64
C ARG A 214 -11.02 16.30 15.47
N GLY A 215 -10.85 17.44 14.84
CA GLY A 215 -10.51 18.70 15.47
C GLY A 215 -9.37 19.44 14.76
N PRO A 216 -8.97 20.61 15.28
CA PRO A 216 -7.93 21.42 14.66
C PRO A 216 -6.53 20.84 14.87
N VAL A 217 -5.69 21.00 13.84
CA VAL A 217 -4.28 20.62 13.85
C VAL A 217 -3.45 21.79 13.33
N ARG A 218 -2.27 22.01 13.91
CA ARG A 218 -1.32 23.02 13.48
C ARG A 218 0.08 22.43 13.33
N CYS A 219 0.81 22.83 12.26
CA CYS A 219 2.20 22.42 12.07
C CYS A 219 3.03 23.48 11.34
N GLN A 220 4.36 23.43 11.48
CA GLN A 220 5.29 24.33 10.79
C GLN A 220 5.66 23.82 9.40
N VAL A 221 5.75 22.51 9.24
CA VAL A 221 5.99 21.86 7.94
C VAL A 221 4.84 20.91 7.65
N LEU A 222 4.26 21.04 6.46
CA LEU A 222 3.19 20.20 5.97
C LEU A 222 3.67 19.34 4.81
N ILE A 223 3.57 18.01 4.94
CA ILE A 223 3.99 17.07 3.90
C ILE A 223 2.74 16.45 3.26
N ASN A 224 2.55 16.72 2.00
CA ASN A 224 1.44 16.22 1.21
C ASN A 224 1.78 14.88 0.57
N ALA A 225 1.36 13.79 1.17
CA ALA A 225 1.47 12.42 0.65
C ALA A 225 0.08 11.77 0.44
N ALA A 226 -0.92 12.59 0.06
CA ALA A 226 -2.34 12.22 -0.01
C ALA A 226 -2.72 11.37 -1.24
N GLY A 227 -1.76 10.85 -2.01
CA GLY A 227 -1.99 9.97 -3.15
C GLY A 227 -2.87 10.63 -4.22
N VAL A 228 -4.00 10.01 -4.56
CA VAL A 228 -4.94 10.55 -5.57
C VAL A 228 -5.58 11.89 -5.17
N TYR A 229 -5.52 12.27 -3.89
CA TYR A 229 -6.02 13.55 -3.38
C TYR A 229 -4.93 14.61 -3.19
N ALA A 230 -3.71 14.36 -3.68
CA ALA A 230 -2.59 15.28 -3.46
C ALA A 230 -2.82 16.67 -4.09
N ASP A 231 -3.50 16.74 -5.22
CA ASP A 231 -3.93 17.99 -5.85
C ASP A 231 -4.94 18.76 -5.00
N THR A 232 -5.89 18.06 -4.38
CA THR A 232 -6.90 18.67 -3.49
C THR A 232 -6.25 19.37 -2.28
N ILE A 233 -5.14 18.84 -1.78
CA ILE A 233 -4.38 19.45 -0.68
C ILE A 233 -3.51 20.60 -1.23
N HIS A 234 -2.74 20.36 -2.28
CA HIS A 234 -1.83 21.34 -2.86
C HIS A 234 -2.54 22.61 -3.32
N ASN A 235 -3.64 22.46 -4.06
CA ASN A 235 -4.35 23.56 -4.71
C ASN A 235 -5.08 24.51 -3.74
N GLN A 236 -5.19 24.14 -2.44
CA GLN A 236 -5.65 25.07 -1.41
C GLN A 236 -4.60 26.10 -0.99
N LEU A 237 -3.32 25.82 -1.25
CA LEU A 237 -2.18 26.55 -0.68
C LEU A 237 -1.29 27.22 -1.72
N SER A 238 -1.19 26.65 -2.92
CA SER A 238 -0.34 27.17 -4.01
C SER A 238 -1.17 27.84 -5.11
N ARG A 239 -0.60 28.88 -5.70
CA ARG A 239 -1.15 29.55 -6.89
C ARG A 239 -0.83 28.81 -8.20
N GLN A 240 0.05 27.80 -8.12
CA GLN A 240 0.45 26.95 -9.24
C GLN A 240 -0.24 25.59 -9.10
N PRO A 241 -1.45 25.40 -9.63
CA PRO A 241 -2.20 24.17 -9.41
C PRO A 241 -1.53 22.97 -10.04
N ILE A 242 -1.65 21.84 -9.39
CA ILE A 242 -1.32 20.52 -9.93
C ILE A 242 -2.61 19.75 -10.22
N GLU A 243 -2.52 18.78 -11.13
CA GLU A 243 -3.64 17.93 -11.53
C GLU A 243 -3.25 16.47 -11.37
N ILE A 244 -4.08 15.73 -10.62
CA ILE A 244 -3.92 14.28 -10.40
C ILE A 244 -5.16 13.55 -10.90
N THR A 245 -4.98 12.79 -11.96
CA THR A 245 -6.02 11.93 -12.54
C THR A 245 -5.93 10.54 -11.90
N PRO A 246 -7.01 10.02 -11.31
CA PRO A 246 -7.03 8.64 -10.82
C PRO A 246 -7.01 7.68 -12.01
N ARG A 247 -5.95 6.88 -12.15
CA ARG A 247 -5.83 5.85 -13.17
C ARG A 247 -6.11 4.48 -12.58
N ARG A 248 -7.28 3.94 -12.85
CA ARG A 248 -7.75 2.65 -12.35
C ARG A 248 -7.01 1.51 -13.02
N GLY A 249 -6.53 0.56 -12.21
CA GLY A 249 -5.96 -0.71 -12.66
C GLY A 249 -6.68 -1.87 -11.99
N GLU A 250 -7.29 -2.73 -12.78
CA GLU A 250 -8.01 -3.91 -12.32
C GLU A 250 -7.13 -5.15 -12.43
N TYR A 251 -7.34 -6.12 -11.54
CA TYR A 251 -6.52 -7.31 -11.41
C TYR A 251 -7.35 -8.56 -11.16
N TRP A 252 -6.86 -9.70 -11.64
CA TRP A 252 -7.22 -11.03 -11.18
C TRP A 252 -6.15 -11.58 -10.25
N LEU A 253 -6.58 -12.31 -9.21
CA LEU A 253 -5.70 -13.08 -8.33
C LEU A 253 -6.07 -14.56 -8.44
N LEU A 254 -5.06 -15.41 -8.67
CA LEU A 254 -5.19 -16.85 -8.76
C LEU A 254 -4.65 -17.53 -7.50
N ASP A 255 -5.16 -18.73 -7.25
CA ASP A 255 -4.82 -19.59 -6.12
C ASP A 255 -3.33 -20.00 -6.14
N LYS A 256 -2.83 -20.43 -4.98
CA LYS A 256 -1.45 -20.93 -4.80
C LYS A 256 -1.15 -22.22 -5.56
N SER A 257 -2.18 -22.96 -5.97
CA SER A 257 -2.02 -24.18 -6.78
C SER A 257 -1.35 -23.96 -8.13
N VAL A 258 -1.20 -22.69 -8.55
CA VAL A 258 -0.52 -22.31 -9.80
C VAL A 258 0.78 -21.55 -9.57
N SER A 259 1.32 -21.60 -8.35
CA SER A 259 2.53 -20.85 -7.93
C SER A 259 3.76 -21.12 -8.79
N ASP A 260 3.86 -22.32 -9.35
CA ASP A 260 5.03 -22.81 -10.09
C ASP A 260 4.98 -22.50 -11.60
N ALA A 261 3.88 -21.85 -12.08
CA ALA A 261 3.73 -21.55 -13.49
C ALA A 261 4.79 -20.56 -14.00
N PHE A 262 5.12 -19.55 -13.19
CA PHE A 262 6.17 -18.56 -13.50
C PHE A 262 7.00 -18.26 -12.25
N SER A 263 8.31 -18.22 -12.44
CA SER A 263 9.25 -17.84 -11.39
C SER A 263 9.52 -16.33 -11.36
N ALA A 264 9.60 -15.70 -12.54
CA ALA A 264 9.82 -14.28 -12.72
C ALA A 264 8.50 -13.49 -12.83
N THR A 265 8.60 -12.16 -12.69
CA THR A 265 7.51 -11.24 -13.10
C THR A 265 7.60 -11.02 -14.61
N ILE A 266 6.56 -11.42 -15.33
CA ILE A 266 6.50 -11.33 -16.80
C ILE A 266 5.73 -10.09 -17.22
N PHE A 267 6.40 -9.19 -17.91
CA PHE A 267 5.84 -8.02 -18.58
C PHE A 267 5.71 -8.29 -20.08
N GLN A 268 4.76 -7.64 -20.72
CA GLN A 268 4.75 -7.43 -22.15
C GLN A 268 5.46 -6.12 -22.48
N LEU A 269 5.91 -5.95 -23.72
CA LEU A 269 6.46 -4.66 -24.17
C LEU A 269 5.47 -3.53 -23.90
N PRO A 270 5.94 -2.38 -23.38
CA PRO A 270 5.09 -1.23 -23.14
C PRO A 270 4.38 -0.77 -24.42
N THR A 271 3.15 -0.30 -24.26
CA THR A 271 2.36 0.37 -25.28
C THR A 271 2.15 1.83 -24.90
N ALA A 272 1.50 2.61 -25.76
CA ALA A 272 1.14 4.00 -25.45
C ALA A 272 0.30 4.13 -24.17
N MET A 273 -0.46 3.09 -23.80
CA MET A 273 -1.27 3.02 -22.58
C MET A 273 -0.51 2.48 -21.34
N GLY A 274 0.78 2.20 -21.45
CA GLY A 274 1.63 1.75 -20.34
C GLY A 274 2.19 0.33 -20.50
N LYS A 275 2.55 -0.31 -19.39
CA LYS A 275 3.32 -1.57 -19.33
C LYS A 275 2.56 -2.83 -19.77
N GLY A 276 1.32 -2.74 -20.19
CA GLY A 276 0.47 -3.87 -20.55
C GLY A 276 0.06 -4.75 -19.36
N ILE A 277 -0.61 -5.86 -19.68
CA ILE A 277 -1.02 -6.87 -18.69
C ILE A 277 0.18 -7.76 -18.35
N LEU A 278 0.46 -7.87 -17.09
CA LEU A 278 1.54 -8.72 -16.58
C LEU A 278 1.01 -10.02 -15.97
N VAL A 279 1.91 -10.99 -15.85
CA VAL A 279 1.74 -12.22 -15.06
C VAL A 279 2.84 -12.20 -14.01
N SER A 280 2.47 -12.17 -12.72
CA SER A 280 3.44 -12.02 -11.64
C SER A 280 3.12 -12.93 -10.47
N PRO A 281 4.08 -13.73 -9.98
CA PRO A 281 3.93 -14.38 -8.69
C PRO A 281 3.91 -13.33 -7.57
N THR A 282 3.30 -13.67 -6.44
CA THR A 282 3.39 -12.89 -5.21
C THR A 282 4.35 -13.55 -4.21
N VAL A 283 4.76 -12.81 -3.19
CA VAL A 283 5.61 -13.38 -2.11
C VAL A 283 4.91 -14.49 -1.33
N ASP A 284 3.60 -14.57 -1.41
CA ASP A 284 2.77 -15.55 -0.71
C ASP A 284 2.39 -16.77 -1.57
N GLY A 285 2.86 -16.84 -2.82
CA GLY A 285 2.64 -17.97 -3.73
C GLY A 285 1.35 -17.89 -4.55
N THR A 286 0.58 -16.82 -4.50
CA THR A 286 -0.52 -16.58 -5.44
C THR A 286 0.01 -15.98 -6.74
N MET A 287 -0.81 -15.96 -7.80
CA MET A 287 -0.45 -15.38 -9.09
C MET A 287 -1.36 -14.21 -9.42
N LEU A 288 -0.79 -13.08 -9.84
CA LEU A 288 -1.46 -11.86 -10.23
C LEU A 288 -1.49 -11.72 -11.75
N LEU A 289 -2.66 -11.36 -12.31
CA LEU A 289 -2.82 -10.92 -13.70
C LEU A 289 -3.36 -9.50 -13.71
N GLY A 290 -2.82 -8.65 -14.57
CA GLY A 290 -3.18 -7.24 -14.64
C GLY A 290 -1.92 -6.37 -14.53
N PRO A 291 -2.08 -5.06 -14.35
CA PRO A 291 -3.33 -4.32 -14.31
C PRO A 291 -3.82 -3.88 -15.68
N THR A 292 -5.08 -3.49 -15.75
CA THR A 292 -5.57 -2.58 -16.79
C THR A 292 -5.09 -1.15 -16.53
N ALA A 293 -5.39 -0.22 -17.44
CA ALA A 293 -5.13 1.21 -17.26
C ALA A 293 -6.29 2.01 -17.85
N GLU A 294 -7.01 2.73 -17.00
CA GLU A 294 -8.15 3.54 -17.35
C GLU A 294 -8.19 4.80 -16.52
N ASP A 295 -8.18 5.95 -17.17
CA ASP A 295 -8.34 7.23 -16.49
C ASP A 295 -9.82 7.42 -16.16
N ILE A 296 -10.11 7.80 -14.92
CA ILE A 296 -11.48 8.01 -14.41
C ILE A 296 -11.51 9.31 -13.61
N ASP A 297 -12.74 9.83 -13.35
CA ASP A 297 -12.91 11.07 -12.59
C ASP A 297 -13.05 10.84 -11.09
N ASP A 298 -13.70 9.74 -10.70
CA ASP A 298 -13.98 9.44 -9.29
C ASP A 298 -12.75 8.86 -8.58
N LYS A 299 -12.22 9.62 -7.62
CA LYS A 299 -11.05 9.26 -6.79
C LYS A 299 -11.34 8.15 -5.76
N ASP A 300 -12.58 7.71 -5.61
CA ASP A 300 -13.01 6.61 -4.74
C ASP A 300 -13.47 5.36 -5.49
N ASP A 301 -13.59 5.39 -6.84
CA ASP A 301 -14.06 4.25 -7.63
C ASP A 301 -13.00 3.16 -7.79
N VAL A 302 -13.08 2.17 -6.91
CA VAL A 302 -12.25 0.95 -6.93
C VAL A 302 -13.04 -0.30 -7.38
N ARG A 303 -14.12 -0.11 -8.13
CA ARG A 303 -14.91 -1.24 -8.67
C ARG A 303 -14.12 -1.96 -9.75
N THR A 304 -14.33 -3.26 -9.86
CA THR A 304 -13.91 -4.06 -11.03
C THR A 304 -15.07 -4.20 -12.01
N THR A 305 -14.75 -4.29 -13.30
CA THR A 305 -15.74 -4.36 -14.38
C THR A 305 -15.53 -5.63 -15.21
N ALA A 306 -16.63 -6.27 -15.66
CA ALA A 306 -16.54 -7.47 -16.47
C ALA A 306 -15.68 -7.25 -17.72
N GLN A 307 -15.89 -6.11 -18.41
CA GLN A 307 -15.16 -5.76 -19.63
C GLN A 307 -13.64 -5.72 -19.41
N ARG A 308 -13.17 -5.07 -18.31
CA ARG A 308 -11.74 -4.94 -18.04
C ARG A 308 -11.14 -6.25 -17.51
N LEU A 309 -11.90 -7.01 -16.75
CA LEU A 309 -11.49 -8.34 -16.30
C LEU A 309 -11.34 -9.32 -17.49
N ASP A 310 -12.24 -9.27 -18.49
CA ASP A 310 -12.14 -10.05 -19.72
C ASP A 310 -10.96 -9.59 -20.60
N GLU A 311 -10.67 -8.28 -20.65
CA GLU A 311 -9.49 -7.74 -21.33
C GLU A 311 -8.20 -8.35 -20.74
N ILE A 312 -8.10 -8.42 -19.40
CA ILE A 312 -6.95 -9.05 -18.73
C ILE A 312 -6.76 -10.47 -19.20
N LEU A 313 -7.82 -11.28 -19.25
CA LEU A 313 -7.75 -12.68 -19.68
C LEU A 313 -7.28 -12.83 -21.12
N ARG A 314 -7.85 -12.02 -22.02
CA ARG A 314 -7.51 -12.03 -23.44
C ARG A 314 -6.05 -11.66 -23.69
N VAL A 315 -5.54 -10.65 -22.99
CA VAL A 315 -4.16 -10.18 -23.18
C VAL A 315 -3.16 -11.10 -22.47
N ALA A 316 -3.48 -11.58 -21.25
CA ALA A 316 -2.63 -12.51 -20.51
C ALA A 316 -2.46 -13.86 -21.25
N ALA A 317 -3.43 -14.30 -22.05
CA ALA A 317 -3.34 -15.53 -22.84
C ALA A 317 -2.17 -15.55 -23.84
N LYS A 318 -1.63 -14.40 -24.25
CA LYS A 318 -0.39 -14.35 -25.05
C LYS A 318 0.81 -14.81 -24.24
N THR A 319 0.85 -14.43 -22.97
CA THR A 319 1.94 -14.80 -22.05
C THR A 319 1.74 -16.21 -21.53
N TRP A 320 0.52 -16.57 -21.18
CA TRP A 320 0.15 -17.85 -20.57
C TRP A 320 -1.06 -18.47 -21.31
N PRO A 321 -0.83 -19.21 -22.41
CA PRO A 321 -1.92 -19.82 -23.21
C PRO A 321 -2.80 -20.78 -22.40
N ASP A 322 -2.19 -21.60 -21.54
CA ASP A 322 -2.87 -22.59 -20.71
C ASP A 322 -3.36 -22.02 -19.36
N LEU A 323 -3.82 -20.76 -19.37
CA LEU A 323 -4.29 -20.07 -18.18
C LEU A 323 -5.45 -20.84 -17.51
N PRO A 324 -5.27 -21.29 -16.24
CA PRO A 324 -6.24 -22.18 -15.58
C PRO A 324 -7.41 -21.37 -15.00
N ARG A 325 -8.47 -21.19 -15.76
CA ARG A 325 -9.64 -20.38 -15.40
C ARG A 325 -10.35 -20.79 -14.11
N GLY A 326 -10.26 -22.04 -13.69
CA GLY A 326 -10.82 -22.55 -12.42
C GLY A 326 -10.06 -22.14 -11.15
N GLN A 327 -8.93 -21.43 -11.29
CA GLN A 327 -8.08 -21.05 -10.18
C GLN A 327 -8.19 -19.58 -9.76
N PHE A 328 -9.08 -18.81 -10.35
CA PHE A 328 -9.36 -17.45 -9.92
C PHE A 328 -10.03 -17.45 -8.54
N ILE A 329 -9.50 -16.66 -7.61
CA ILE A 329 -10.03 -16.56 -6.25
C ILE A 329 -10.67 -15.21 -5.95
N THR A 330 -10.18 -14.13 -6.56
CA THR A 330 -10.78 -12.79 -6.40
C THR A 330 -10.29 -11.84 -7.49
N SER A 331 -10.99 -10.71 -7.64
CA SER A 331 -10.55 -9.54 -8.38
C SER A 331 -10.49 -8.32 -7.46
N PHE A 332 -9.71 -7.33 -7.83
CA PHE A 332 -9.64 -6.04 -7.14
C PHE A 332 -9.16 -4.94 -8.10
N ALA A 333 -9.35 -3.69 -7.69
CA ALA A 333 -8.83 -2.54 -8.40
C ALA A 333 -8.08 -1.59 -7.46
N GLY A 334 -7.14 -0.83 -8.02
CA GLY A 334 -6.42 0.23 -7.34
C GLY A 334 -6.26 1.46 -8.22
N LEU A 335 -6.21 2.63 -7.61
CA LEU A 335 -6.10 3.91 -8.29
C LEU A 335 -4.67 4.42 -8.22
N ARG A 336 -4.04 4.63 -9.38
CA ARG A 336 -2.74 5.31 -9.48
C ARG A 336 -2.96 6.81 -9.49
N ALA A 337 -2.12 7.54 -8.76
CA ALA A 337 -2.12 9.00 -8.75
C ALA A 337 -1.33 9.54 -9.95
N HIS A 338 -1.95 9.54 -11.14
CA HIS A 338 -1.29 9.98 -12.37
C HIS A 338 -1.23 11.51 -12.44
N ALA A 339 -0.02 12.08 -12.46
CA ALA A 339 0.18 13.51 -12.63
C ALA A 339 0.24 13.89 -14.11
N ARG A 340 -0.33 15.03 -14.49
CA ARG A 340 -0.38 15.53 -15.87
C ARG A 340 0.98 15.58 -16.56
N GLN A 341 2.05 15.96 -15.85
CA GLN A 341 3.43 15.97 -16.37
C GLN A 341 4.07 14.59 -16.50
N ASN A 342 3.36 13.51 -16.15
CA ASN A 342 3.83 12.14 -16.21
C ASN A 342 5.13 11.85 -15.42
N ASP A 343 5.39 12.64 -14.36
CA ASP A 343 6.51 12.43 -13.44
C ASP A 343 6.07 12.70 -12.00
N PHE A 344 6.90 12.31 -11.02
CA PHE A 344 6.65 12.61 -9.62
C PHE A 344 6.84 14.09 -9.32
N ILE A 345 6.05 14.62 -8.38
CA ILE A 345 6.12 15.99 -7.88
C ILE A 345 6.69 15.92 -6.47
N LEU A 346 7.99 16.12 -6.35
CA LEU A 346 8.73 15.98 -5.11
C LEU A 346 9.37 17.31 -4.69
N GLY A 347 9.33 17.62 -3.41
CA GLY A 347 10.04 18.75 -2.83
C GLY A 347 9.16 19.88 -2.34
N GLU A 348 9.79 20.95 -1.90
CA GLU A 348 9.14 22.13 -1.35
C GLU A 348 8.46 22.95 -2.44
N VAL A 349 7.26 23.46 -2.15
CA VAL A 349 6.46 24.27 -3.06
C VAL A 349 6.97 25.72 -3.03
N ALA A 350 7.37 26.24 -4.20
CA ALA A 350 8.09 27.51 -4.30
C ALA A 350 7.32 28.73 -3.75
N ASP A 351 6.01 28.79 -3.96
CA ASP A 351 5.14 29.88 -3.51
C ASP A 351 4.44 29.61 -2.16
N CYS A 352 4.72 28.46 -1.54
CA CYS A 352 4.21 28.11 -0.21
C CYS A 352 5.31 27.43 0.64
N PRO A 353 6.25 28.21 1.19
CA PRO A 353 7.35 27.68 1.98
C PRO A 353 6.87 26.86 3.19
N GLY A 354 7.43 25.66 3.36
CA GLY A 354 7.00 24.68 4.38
C GLY A 354 6.00 23.66 3.89
N LEU A 355 5.36 23.85 2.73
CA LEU A 355 4.61 22.81 2.05
C LEU A 355 5.58 21.96 1.22
N ILE A 356 5.63 20.64 1.51
CA ILE A 356 6.46 19.68 0.78
C ILE A 356 5.54 18.68 0.09
N ASN A 357 5.65 18.57 -1.22
CA ASN A 357 4.91 17.60 -2.01
C ASN A 357 5.63 16.25 -2.10
N ALA A 358 4.86 15.19 -1.97
CA ALA A 358 5.13 13.82 -2.40
C ALA A 358 3.91 13.37 -3.23
N ALA A 359 3.70 14.02 -4.39
CA ALA A 359 2.48 13.95 -5.19
C ALA A 359 2.74 13.32 -6.57
N GLY A 360 1.68 12.92 -7.26
CA GLY A 360 1.77 12.30 -8.58
C GLY A 360 2.48 10.94 -8.58
N ILE A 361 2.49 10.26 -7.43
CA ILE A 361 3.27 9.04 -7.25
C ILE A 361 2.44 7.82 -7.64
N GLU A 362 2.61 7.40 -8.87
CA GLU A 362 2.13 6.15 -9.44
C GLU A 362 3.28 5.11 -9.54
N SER A 363 3.23 4.13 -10.45
CA SER A 363 4.39 3.25 -10.72
C SER A 363 5.59 4.08 -11.25
N PRO A 364 6.79 3.88 -10.68
CA PRO A 364 7.26 2.85 -9.75
C PRO A 364 7.26 3.26 -8.26
N GLY A 365 6.28 3.99 -7.77
CA GLY A 365 6.25 4.61 -6.44
C GLY A 365 6.49 3.65 -5.27
N LEU A 366 6.02 2.40 -5.33
CA LEU A 366 6.31 1.41 -4.29
C LEU A 366 7.82 1.19 -4.14
N THR A 367 8.52 0.98 -5.25
CA THR A 367 9.99 0.82 -5.28
C THR A 367 10.70 2.09 -4.84
N ALA A 368 10.20 3.26 -5.25
CA ALA A 368 10.79 4.55 -4.95
C ALA A 368 10.58 5.01 -3.50
N ALA A 369 9.61 4.41 -2.78
CA ALA A 369 9.20 4.87 -1.45
C ALA A 369 10.35 5.03 -0.43
N PRO A 370 11.33 4.11 -0.32
CA PRO A 370 12.45 4.29 0.60
C PRO A 370 13.32 5.51 0.27
N ALA A 371 13.62 5.74 -1.02
CA ALA A 371 14.44 6.86 -1.46
C ALA A 371 13.71 8.20 -1.27
N ILE A 372 12.44 8.28 -1.66
CA ILE A 372 11.57 9.45 -1.43
C ILE A 372 11.45 9.73 0.08
N GLY A 373 11.26 8.70 0.89
CA GLY A 373 11.18 8.82 2.35
C GLY A 373 12.41 9.49 2.94
N ILE A 374 13.60 9.03 2.57
CA ILE A 374 14.88 9.60 3.03
C ILE A 374 15.04 11.05 2.58
N GLU A 375 14.76 11.33 1.32
CA GLU A 375 14.97 12.65 0.72
C GLU A 375 14.06 13.71 1.35
N LEU A 376 12.75 13.46 1.37
CA LEU A 376 11.78 14.43 1.88
C LEU A 376 11.86 14.58 3.41
N ALA A 377 12.21 13.53 4.13
CA ALA A 377 12.48 13.62 5.55
C ALA A 377 13.70 14.51 5.85
N ARG A 378 14.78 14.38 5.07
CA ARG A 378 15.95 15.27 5.19
C ARG A 378 15.62 16.71 4.85
N LEU A 379 14.78 16.95 3.85
CA LEU A 379 14.34 18.29 3.48
C LEU A 379 13.56 18.94 4.63
N ALA A 380 12.56 18.26 5.17
CA ALA A 380 11.76 18.75 6.30
C ALA A 380 12.60 18.98 7.56
N ALA A 381 13.50 18.05 7.90
CA ALA A 381 14.38 18.17 9.06
C ALA A 381 15.36 19.37 8.94
N ARG A 382 15.92 19.61 7.76
CA ARG A 382 16.78 20.79 7.49
C ARG A 382 16.01 22.08 7.65
N ARG A 383 14.78 22.15 7.11
CA ARG A 383 13.94 23.33 7.26
C ARG A 383 13.61 23.67 8.71
N LEU A 384 13.46 22.65 9.55
CA LEU A 384 13.18 22.79 10.99
C LEU A 384 14.44 22.89 11.85
N ASN A 385 15.64 22.88 11.26
CA ASN A 385 16.92 22.81 11.97
C ASN A 385 16.93 21.71 13.04
N ALA A 386 16.29 20.58 12.78
CA ALA A 386 16.09 19.53 13.76
C ALA A 386 17.36 18.72 14.02
N PRO A 387 17.77 18.51 15.28
CA PRO A 387 18.87 17.60 15.60
C PRO A 387 18.45 16.15 15.45
N ARG A 388 19.39 15.25 15.16
CA ARG A 388 19.13 13.82 15.14
C ARG A 388 18.88 13.29 16.55
N ARG A 389 18.03 12.29 16.69
CA ARG A 389 17.87 11.53 17.93
C ARG A 389 19.14 10.73 18.20
N SER A 390 19.55 10.70 19.48
CA SER A 390 20.66 9.88 19.93
C SER A 390 20.31 8.39 20.00
N GLN A 391 19.03 8.07 20.20
CA GLN A 391 18.51 6.72 20.24
C GLN A 391 17.32 6.60 19.30
N TRP A 392 17.29 5.52 18.52
CA TRP A 392 16.22 5.15 17.61
C TRP A 392 15.88 3.67 17.87
N GLN A 393 14.62 3.42 18.21
CA GLN A 393 14.16 2.07 18.57
C GLN A 393 14.21 1.17 17.33
N PRO A 394 14.59 -0.11 17.48
CA PRO A 394 14.52 -1.05 16.38
C PRO A 394 13.07 -1.31 15.95
N ALA A 395 12.89 -1.86 14.74
CA ALA A 395 11.59 -2.26 14.24
C ALA A 395 10.95 -3.34 15.14
N TRP A 396 9.63 -3.31 15.22
CA TRP A 396 8.87 -4.36 15.89
C TRP A 396 8.99 -5.67 15.11
N GLN A 397 9.38 -6.73 15.80
CA GLN A 397 9.48 -8.05 15.21
C GLN A 397 8.14 -8.78 15.33
N PRO A 398 7.46 -9.08 14.19
CA PRO A 398 6.25 -9.90 14.22
C PRO A 398 6.57 -11.34 14.67
N PRO A 399 5.63 -12.04 15.29
CA PRO A 399 5.79 -13.47 15.50
C PRO A 399 5.91 -14.18 14.15
N GLN A 400 6.75 -15.22 14.11
CA GLN A 400 6.87 -16.04 12.91
C GLN A 400 5.50 -16.64 12.57
N PRO A 401 5.02 -16.55 11.32
CA PRO A 401 3.77 -17.17 10.92
C PRO A 401 3.78 -18.69 11.17
N PHE A 402 2.72 -19.20 11.79
CA PHE A 402 2.63 -20.62 12.17
C PHE A 402 2.84 -21.57 10.97
N ARG A 403 2.37 -21.18 9.79
CA ARG A 403 2.55 -21.93 8.54
C ARG A 403 4.02 -22.11 8.12
N LEU A 404 4.91 -21.21 8.58
CA LEU A 404 6.35 -21.22 8.27
C LEU A 404 7.21 -21.82 9.39
N MET A 405 6.59 -22.22 10.51
CA MET A 405 7.31 -22.86 11.62
C MET A 405 7.57 -24.34 11.31
N GLU A 406 8.74 -24.82 11.73
CA GLU A 406 9.05 -26.25 11.76
C GLU A 406 8.22 -26.98 12.82
N THR A 407 8.11 -28.33 12.73
CA THR A 407 7.26 -29.15 13.59
C THR A 407 7.56 -28.93 15.07
N GLU A 408 8.83 -28.91 15.47
CA GLU A 408 9.28 -28.69 16.85
C GLU A 408 8.93 -27.28 17.35
N GLN A 409 9.05 -26.26 16.47
CA GLN A 409 8.67 -24.89 16.79
C GLN A 409 7.17 -24.77 17.01
N ARG A 410 6.34 -25.42 16.16
CA ARG A 410 4.88 -25.48 16.33
C ARG A 410 4.50 -26.14 17.65
N ALA A 411 5.11 -27.30 17.95
CA ALA A 411 4.85 -28.04 19.18
C ALA A 411 5.22 -27.21 20.43
N ARG A 412 6.32 -26.47 20.39
CA ARG A 412 6.73 -25.55 21.46
C ARG A 412 5.74 -24.40 21.59
N ALA A 413 5.42 -23.71 20.50
CA ALA A 413 4.49 -22.59 20.50
C ALA A 413 3.11 -22.98 21.09
N VAL A 414 2.59 -24.16 20.74
CA VAL A 414 1.31 -24.67 21.27
C VAL A 414 1.39 -25.00 22.77
N ARG A 415 2.52 -25.58 23.26
CA ARG A 415 2.71 -25.80 24.69
C ARG A 415 2.77 -24.52 25.50
N ASP A 416 3.48 -23.49 24.96
CA ASP A 416 3.67 -22.22 25.63
C ASP A 416 2.39 -21.37 25.64
N ASN A 417 1.60 -21.45 24.57
CA ASN A 417 0.30 -20.79 24.43
C ASN A 417 -0.66 -21.59 23.54
N PRO A 418 -1.72 -22.23 24.12
CA PRO A 418 -2.66 -23.04 23.38
C PRO A 418 -3.39 -22.36 22.22
N ALA A 419 -3.41 -21.01 22.19
CA ALA A 419 -3.98 -20.25 21.08
C ALA A 419 -3.25 -20.50 19.74
N TRP A 420 -1.98 -20.93 19.77
CA TRP A 420 -1.23 -21.35 18.58
C TRP A 420 -1.75 -22.67 17.98
N GLY A 421 -2.41 -23.52 18.77
CA GLY A 421 -3.03 -24.76 18.29
C GLY A 421 -4.41 -24.56 17.68
N ARG A 422 -5.04 -23.40 17.83
CA ARG A 422 -6.38 -23.13 17.31
C ARG A 422 -6.32 -22.45 15.94
N ILE A 423 -6.42 -23.24 14.86
CA ILE A 423 -6.46 -22.74 13.49
C ILE A 423 -7.81 -22.06 13.22
N ILE A 424 -7.77 -20.76 12.95
CA ILE A 424 -8.93 -19.93 12.62
C ILE A 424 -9.15 -19.87 11.10
N CYS A 425 -8.11 -19.57 10.32
CA CYS A 425 -8.18 -19.59 8.86
C CYS A 425 -7.47 -20.84 8.32
N ARG A 426 -8.24 -21.81 7.80
CA ARG A 426 -7.70 -23.08 7.29
C ARG A 426 -6.94 -22.90 5.98
N CYS A 427 -7.43 -22.05 5.06
CA CYS A 427 -6.81 -21.82 3.75
C CYS A 427 -5.39 -21.24 3.86
N GLU A 428 -5.17 -20.34 4.83
CA GLU A 428 -3.88 -19.66 5.06
C GLU A 428 -3.16 -20.15 6.32
N GLN A 429 -3.73 -21.16 7.02
CA GLN A 429 -3.19 -21.76 8.24
C GLN A 429 -2.88 -20.72 9.34
N VAL A 430 -3.78 -19.73 9.52
CA VAL A 430 -3.63 -18.68 10.53
C VAL A 430 -4.28 -19.11 11.84
N THR A 431 -3.54 -18.96 12.93
CA THR A 431 -3.95 -19.31 14.29
C THR A 431 -4.63 -18.16 15.02
N GLU A 432 -5.30 -18.46 16.13
CA GLU A 432 -5.85 -17.45 17.04
C GLU A 432 -4.76 -16.57 17.64
N ALA A 433 -3.61 -17.13 17.98
CA ALA A 433 -2.48 -16.40 18.54
C ALA A 433 -1.97 -15.31 17.57
N GLU A 434 -1.88 -15.63 16.26
CA GLU A 434 -1.48 -14.66 15.24
C GLU A 434 -2.50 -13.52 15.11
N ILE A 435 -3.80 -13.83 15.18
CA ILE A 435 -4.85 -12.80 15.10
C ILE A 435 -4.79 -11.89 16.33
N ARG A 436 -4.66 -12.42 17.54
CA ARG A 436 -4.51 -11.63 18.77
C ARG A 436 -3.25 -10.76 18.72
N ALA A 437 -2.13 -11.30 18.25
CA ALA A 437 -0.90 -10.55 18.06
C ALA A 437 -1.07 -9.42 17.02
N ALA A 438 -1.84 -9.63 15.96
CA ALA A 438 -2.12 -8.61 14.95
C ALA A 438 -2.99 -7.45 15.48
N ILE A 439 -3.78 -7.69 16.53
CA ILE A 439 -4.57 -6.64 17.21
C ILE A 439 -3.68 -5.88 18.20
N ASN A 440 -2.88 -6.60 18.99
CA ASN A 440 -2.10 -6.07 20.11
C ASN A 440 -0.64 -5.76 19.73
N ARG A 441 -0.42 -5.07 18.61
CA ARG A 441 0.87 -4.64 18.09
C ARG A 441 0.87 -3.12 17.82
N PRO A 442 2.04 -2.47 17.65
CA PRO A 442 2.08 -1.12 17.12
C PRO A 442 1.33 -1.05 15.77
N VAL A 443 0.43 -0.08 15.63
CA VAL A 443 -0.51 0.01 14.50
C VAL A 443 -1.33 -1.29 14.38
N GLY A 444 -2.01 -1.67 15.46
CA GLY A 444 -2.82 -2.89 15.54
C GLY A 444 -4.08 -2.86 14.67
N ALA A 445 -4.58 -4.04 14.33
CA ALA A 445 -5.80 -4.18 13.53
C ALA A 445 -7.05 -3.88 14.36
N ALA A 446 -7.96 -3.05 13.82
CA ALA A 446 -9.27 -2.78 14.43
C ALA A 446 -10.46 -3.20 13.54
N THR A 447 -10.20 -3.74 12.35
CA THR A 447 -11.18 -4.15 11.35
C THR A 447 -10.86 -5.54 10.81
N VAL A 448 -11.82 -6.18 10.14
CA VAL A 448 -11.60 -7.51 9.54
C VAL A 448 -10.52 -7.45 8.46
N ASP A 449 -10.53 -6.42 7.60
CA ASP A 449 -9.49 -6.23 6.58
C ASP A 449 -8.14 -5.81 7.20
N GLY A 450 -8.15 -5.18 8.38
CA GLY A 450 -6.94 -4.95 9.18
C GLY A 450 -6.26 -6.24 9.62
N ILE A 451 -7.03 -7.24 10.09
CA ILE A 451 -6.56 -8.60 10.38
C ILE A 451 -6.05 -9.27 9.11
N LYS A 452 -6.82 -9.21 8.02
CA LYS A 452 -6.48 -9.77 6.71
C LYS A 452 -5.11 -9.30 6.24
N ARG A 453 -4.80 -8.00 6.32
CA ARG A 453 -3.53 -7.42 5.88
C ARG A 453 -2.33 -7.76 6.78
N ARG A 454 -2.55 -8.17 8.02
CA ARG A 454 -1.47 -8.50 9.00
C ARG A 454 -1.22 -9.98 9.17
N THR A 455 -2.20 -10.83 8.82
CA THR A 455 -2.13 -12.28 9.06
C THR A 455 -2.43 -13.12 7.83
N ARG A 456 -3.03 -12.54 6.78
CA ARG A 456 -3.62 -13.21 5.62
C ARG A 456 -4.92 -13.97 5.91
N ALA A 457 -5.46 -13.95 7.12
CA ALA A 457 -6.76 -14.57 7.39
C ALA A 457 -7.84 -13.97 6.48
N GLY A 458 -8.46 -14.81 5.65
CA GLY A 458 -9.46 -14.41 4.65
C GLY A 458 -8.92 -14.15 3.24
N MET A 459 -7.61 -14.36 2.97
CA MET A 459 -7.00 -14.19 1.63
C MET A 459 -6.96 -15.47 0.79
N GLY A 460 -7.27 -16.62 1.37
CA GLY A 460 -7.25 -17.90 0.64
C GLY A 460 -8.51 -18.14 -0.18
N ARG A 461 -8.58 -19.31 -0.80
CA ARG A 461 -9.62 -19.71 -1.79
C ARG A 461 -11.07 -19.42 -1.37
N CYS A 462 -11.42 -19.59 -0.07
CA CYS A 462 -12.79 -19.35 0.40
C CYS A 462 -13.13 -17.86 0.63
N GLN A 463 -12.18 -16.94 0.48
CA GLN A 463 -12.36 -15.49 0.64
C GLN A 463 -13.13 -15.11 1.91
N ALA A 464 -12.66 -15.62 3.06
CA ALA A 464 -13.18 -15.38 4.41
C ALA A 464 -14.51 -16.05 4.78
N SER A 465 -15.13 -16.86 3.92
CA SER A 465 -16.45 -17.46 4.17
C SER A 465 -16.51 -18.27 5.46
N PHE A 466 -15.42 -18.89 5.92
CA PHE A 466 -15.41 -19.74 7.13
C PHE A 466 -14.76 -19.07 8.34
N CYS A 467 -13.76 -18.19 8.15
CA CYS A 467 -13.02 -17.64 9.29
C CYS A 467 -13.65 -16.36 9.87
N THR A 468 -14.46 -15.62 9.10
CA THR A 468 -15.03 -14.32 9.51
C THR A 468 -15.75 -14.36 10.87
N PRO A 469 -16.66 -15.34 11.19
CA PRO A 469 -17.33 -15.34 12.48
C PRO A 469 -16.38 -15.45 13.67
N ARG A 470 -15.29 -16.23 13.53
CA ARG A 470 -14.26 -16.37 14.56
C ARG A 470 -13.38 -15.14 14.67
N VAL A 471 -12.99 -14.55 13.54
CA VAL A 471 -12.24 -13.28 13.51
C VAL A 471 -13.03 -12.16 14.18
N LEU A 472 -14.35 -12.05 13.93
CA LEU A 472 -15.23 -11.09 14.59
C LEU A 472 -15.32 -11.35 16.10
N ALA A 473 -15.36 -12.63 16.54
CA ALA A 473 -15.38 -12.96 17.96
C ALA A 473 -14.11 -12.48 18.67
N ILE A 474 -12.92 -12.77 18.08
CA ILE A 474 -11.63 -12.38 18.63
C ILE A 474 -11.48 -10.84 18.65
N LEU A 475 -11.85 -10.16 17.54
CA LEU A 475 -11.84 -8.70 17.48
C LEU A 475 -12.75 -8.06 18.55
N SER A 476 -13.96 -8.61 18.73
CA SER A 476 -14.91 -8.12 19.73
C SER A 476 -14.35 -8.25 21.15
N GLU A 477 -13.75 -9.39 21.46
CA GLU A 477 -13.12 -9.68 22.75
C GLU A 477 -11.93 -8.74 23.02
N GLU A 478 -10.96 -8.69 22.10
CA GLU A 478 -9.72 -7.89 22.26
C GLU A 478 -9.98 -6.38 22.30
N LEU A 479 -10.95 -5.89 21.52
CA LEU A 479 -11.28 -4.48 21.45
C LEU A 479 -12.33 -4.04 22.48
N GLY A 480 -12.98 -4.97 23.18
CA GLY A 480 -14.02 -4.67 24.16
C GLY A 480 -15.26 -4.01 23.55
N VAL A 481 -15.65 -4.42 22.33
CA VAL A 481 -16.78 -3.83 21.60
C VAL A 481 -17.76 -4.88 21.10
N SER A 482 -19.02 -4.49 20.88
CA SER A 482 -20.00 -5.37 20.28
C SER A 482 -19.60 -5.82 18.87
N ARG A 483 -19.92 -7.07 18.50
CA ARG A 483 -19.75 -7.55 17.13
C ARG A 483 -20.52 -6.70 16.09
N LEU A 484 -21.62 -6.08 16.50
CA LEU A 484 -22.41 -5.17 15.65
C LEU A 484 -21.68 -3.86 15.31
N GLU A 485 -20.68 -3.48 16.12
CA GLU A 485 -19.87 -2.29 15.88
C GLU A 485 -18.67 -2.57 14.99
N LEU A 486 -18.33 -3.84 14.76
CA LEU A 486 -17.18 -4.22 13.95
C LEU A 486 -17.48 -3.99 12.47
N THR A 487 -16.48 -3.47 11.78
CA THR A 487 -16.53 -3.15 10.35
C THR A 487 -15.57 -4.02 9.54
N LYS A 488 -15.86 -4.14 8.24
CA LYS A 488 -14.95 -4.80 7.31
C LYS A 488 -13.67 -3.97 7.11
N PHE A 489 -13.82 -2.65 6.81
CA PHE A 489 -12.71 -1.73 6.53
C PHE A 489 -12.96 -0.29 7.04
N GLY A 490 -13.75 -0.10 8.09
CA GLY A 490 -14.13 1.22 8.62
C GLY A 490 -15.43 1.76 7.99
N ASN A 491 -15.73 3.01 8.27
CA ASN A 491 -16.83 3.84 7.75
C ASN A 491 -18.03 3.09 7.13
N GLY A 492 -19.03 2.72 7.99
CA GLY A 492 -20.30 2.15 7.53
C GLY A 492 -20.23 0.72 6.97
N SER A 493 -19.04 0.12 6.80
CA SER A 493 -18.88 -1.25 6.30
C SER A 493 -19.15 -2.33 7.36
N ARG A 494 -20.26 -2.20 8.10
CA ARG A 494 -20.68 -3.17 9.11
C ARG A 494 -21.00 -4.51 8.47
N ILE A 495 -20.56 -5.59 9.12
CA ILE A 495 -20.81 -6.96 8.64
C ILE A 495 -22.14 -7.48 9.20
N LEU A 496 -22.48 -7.09 10.43
CA LEU A 496 -23.72 -7.47 11.10
C LEU A 496 -24.59 -6.23 11.25
N THR A 497 -25.87 -6.36 10.90
CA THR A 497 -26.85 -5.25 10.92
C THR A 497 -27.78 -5.28 12.14
N GLY A 498 -27.88 -6.40 12.85
CA GLY A 498 -28.73 -6.57 14.02
C GLY A 498 -28.68 -8.01 14.56
N ARG A 499 -29.48 -8.30 15.57
CA ARG A 499 -29.70 -9.63 16.11
C ARG A 499 -31.04 -10.19 15.65
N ILE A 500 -31.14 -11.50 15.51
CA ILE A 500 -32.41 -12.17 15.23
C ILE A 500 -33.40 -11.83 16.36
N GLY A 501 -34.59 -11.36 16.00
CA GLY A 501 -35.65 -10.98 16.94
C GLY A 501 -35.59 -9.52 17.44
N GLU A 502 -34.54 -8.75 17.11
CA GLU A 502 -34.54 -7.31 17.31
C GLU A 502 -35.16 -6.65 16.08
N THR A 503 -36.15 -5.74 16.29
CA THR A 503 -36.68 -4.91 15.19
C THR A 503 -35.53 -4.08 14.63
N VAL A 504 -35.25 -4.21 13.36
CA VAL A 504 -34.26 -3.37 12.68
C VAL A 504 -34.74 -1.94 12.77
N ARG A 505 -34.17 -1.14 13.68
CA ARG A 505 -34.36 0.30 13.64
C ARG A 505 -33.79 0.76 12.33
N SER A 506 -34.62 1.30 11.45
CA SER A 506 -34.21 1.93 10.20
C SER A 506 -33.09 2.93 10.54
N HIS A 507 -31.86 2.58 10.22
CA HIS A 507 -30.76 3.56 10.24
C HIS A 507 -31.02 4.48 9.05
N GLU A 508 -31.51 5.68 9.32
CA GLU A 508 -31.38 6.78 8.37
C GLU A 508 -29.88 6.85 7.96
N PRO A 509 -29.57 6.88 6.67
CA PRO A 509 -28.21 7.15 6.26
C PRO A 509 -27.80 8.51 6.87
N PRO A 510 -26.54 8.69 7.29
CA PRO A 510 -26.06 9.99 7.72
C PRO A 510 -26.43 11.00 6.63
N ALA A 511 -27.09 12.09 7.03
CA ALA A 511 -27.52 13.15 6.13
C ALA A 511 -26.33 13.50 5.21
N ALA A 512 -26.50 13.31 3.91
CA ALA A 512 -25.60 13.84 2.92
C ALA A 512 -25.59 15.36 3.13
N ASP A 513 -24.41 15.96 3.26
CA ASP A 513 -24.24 17.39 3.42
C ASP A 513 -25.11 18.13 2.40
N ALA A 514 -26.20 18.71 2.87
CA ALA A 514 -27.04 19.62 2.13
C ALA A 514 -26.30 20.96 2.01
N ALA A 515 -25.42 21.06 1.04
CA ALA A 515 -24.81 22.29 0.59
C ALA A 515 -24.77 22.31 -0.94
N ALA A 516 -25.95 22.38 -1.55
CA ALA A 516 -26.08 22.87 -2.92
C ALA A 516 -27.25 23.85 -2.89
N GLY A 517 -26.90 25.14 -2.94
CA GLY A 517 -27.83 26.24 -2.98
C GLY A 517 -28.81 26.11 -4.15
N GLY A 518 -30.08 26.35 -3.86
CA GLY A 518 -31.14 26.44 -4.84
C GLY A 518 -30.85 27.57 -5.84
N LEU A 519 -30.82 27.22 -7.10
CA LEU A 519 -31.08 28.14 -8.21
C LEU A 519 -32.55 27.90 -8.60
N GLU A 520 -33.41 28.82 -8.16
CA GLU A 520 -34.74 28.95 -8.74
C GLU A 520 -34.63 29.35 -10.21
N VAL A 521 -35.07 28.48 -11.10
CA VAL A 521 -35.31 28.83 -12.50
C VAL A 521 -36.76 29.28 -12.59
N SER A 522 -36.99 30.60 -12.73
CA SER A 522 -38.27 31.15 -13.12
C SER A 522 -38.52 30.83 -14.60
N HIS A 523 -39.64 30.13 -14.85
CA HIS A 523 -40.24 30.07 -16.17
C HIS A 523 -41.06 31.35 -16.40
N ASP A 524 -40.68 32.11 -17.42
CA ASP A 524 -41.52 32.92 -18.27
C ASP A 524 -41.17 32.65 -19.73
#